data_789fba5e546523cb0f515703d402ef8e
#
_entry.id   789fba5e546523cb0f515703d402ef8e
#
_cell.length_a   1.000
_cell.length_b   1.000
_cell.length_c   1.000
_cell.angle_alpha   90.00
_cell.angle_beta   90.00
_cell.angle_gamma   90.00
#
_symmetry.space_group_name_H-M   'P 1'
#
loop_
_entity.id
_entity.type
_entity.pdbx_description
1 polymer ?
#
loop_
_entity_poly.entity_id
_entity_poly.type
_entity_poly.pdbx_seq_one_letter_code
_entity_poly.pdbx_strand_id
1 'polypeptide(L)'
;MSPPSDLPIAALSREQRLVFPSAADLNRALDLGVFYLKAPDDLNLASARQFGLELISQDSPFRDVPAYGELEGFIALENNQQTKLALRRERWDQHYPRDIAVFGRQLDAVGVAIMREVFHHSGIPEGLWDRASGGYTSGGGDAFLNFVHYDTRTPDWGLRPHTDYGFVTILDASAPGLQIEIDGQFEDVPVLPGHLVINFGEALNFITAHSERTVGAIVHRVLSQRSNDTVRHSIVYFANPNLDGTLWQFDANGEERGSSSVEDLFALLERNLTE
;
A
#
# COMPACT_ATOMS: atom_id res chain seq x y z
N MET A 1 12.44 25.28 -6.34
CA MET A 1 11.58 24.16 -6.70
C MET A 1 10.31 24.32 -5.85
N SER A 2 9.16 24.39 -6.47
CA SER A 2 7.89 24.35 -5.74
C SER A 2 7.81 23.01 -5.02
N PRO A 3 7.25 22.95 -3.79
CA PRO A 3 7.00 21.66 -3.17
C PRO A 3 6.10 20.85 -4.08
N PRO A 4 6.22 19.49 -4.06
CA PRO A 4 5.34 18.68 -4.85
C PRO A 4 3.95 19.05 -4.39
N SER A 5 3.37 19.58 -5.33
CA SER A 5 1.97 19.88 -5.46
C SER A 5 1.13 19.12 -4.45
N ASP A 6 0.42 19.82 -3.72
CA ASP A 6 -0.89 19.56 -3.09
C ASP A 6 -1.51 18.20 -3.42
N LEU A 7 -0.88 17.08 -2.95
CA LEU A 7 -1.58 15.81 -2.97
C LEU A 7 -2.88 15.97 -2.18
N PRO A 8 -4.00 15.46 -2.69
CA PRO A 8 -5.26 15.51 -1.99
C PRO A 8 -5.15 14.91 -0.60
N ILE A 9 -5.87 15.48 0.36
CA ILE A 9 -5.93 14.98 1.73
C ILE A 9 -7.33 14.49 2.01
N ALA A 10 -7.46 13.23 2.40
CA ALA A 10 -8.71 12.62 2.83
C ALA A 10 -8.73 12.34 4.33
N ALA A 11 -9.90 12.05 4.85
CA ALA A 11 -10.11 11.52 6.19
C ALA A 11 -11.18 10.41 6.15
N LEU A 12 -11.20 9.54 7.16
CA LEU A 12 -12.33 8.65 7.37
C LEU A 12 -13.41 9.33 8.22
N SER A 13 -14.66 9.23 7.78
CA SER A 13 -15.81 9.64 8.58
C SER A 13 -16.04 8.65 9.74
N ARG A 14 -17.00 8.97 10.64
CA ARG A 14 -17.41 8.06 11.71
C ARG A 14 -18.02 6.75 11.18
N GLU A 15 -18.63 6.80 10.01
CA GLU A 15 -19.19 5.64 9.30
C GLU A 15 -18.16 4.88 8.47
N GLN A 16 -16.85 5.17 8.68
CA GLN A 16 -15.74 4.55 7.94
C GLN A 16 -15.82 4.79 6.43
N ARG A 17 -16.29 5.97 6.00
CA ARG A 17 -16.29 6.38 4.61
C ARG A 17 -15.10 7.32 4.35
N LEU A 18 -14.47 7.16 3.18
CA LEU A 18 -13.41 8.07 2.73
C LEU A 18 -14.03 9.40 2.29
N VAL A 19 -13.56 10.50 2.87
CA VAL A 19 -14.09 11.84 2.61
C VAL A 19 -12.96 12.78 2.22
N PHE A 20 -13.13 13.44 1.08
CA PHE A 20 -12.26 14.52 0.61
C PHE A 20 -12.93 15.88 0.82
N PRO A 21 -12.16 16.98 0.95
CA PRO A 21 -12.69 18.33 1.10
C PRO A 21 -13.57 18.76 -0.08
N SER A 22 -13.27 18.28 -1.28
CA SER A 22 -14.04 18.58 -2.48
C SER A 22 -14.08 17.40 -3.46
N ALA A 23 -15.03 17.44 -4.40
CA ALA A 23 -15.08 16.50 -5.51
C ALA A 23 -13.85 16.60 -6.43
N ALA A 24 -13.23 17.78 -6.52
CA ALA A 24 -12.01 17.98 -7.29
C ALA A 24 -10.82 17.24 -6.65
N ASP A 25 -10.70 17.27 -5.31
CA ASP A 25 -9.66 16.55 -4.58
C ASP A 25 -9.83 15.02 -4.73
N LEU A 26 -11.07 14.55 -4.60
CA LEU A 26 -11.37 13.13 -4.85
C LEU A 26 -10.99 12.74 -6.28
N ASN A 27 -11.43 13.51 -7.26
CA ASN A 27 -11.13 13.23 -8.66
C ASN A 27 -9.61 13.17 -8.91
N ARG A 28 -8.87 14.14 -8.35
CA ARG A 28 -7.42 14.18 -8.46
C ARG A 28 -6.76 12.97 -7.79
N ALA A 29 -7.25 12.55 -6.61
CA ALA A 29 -6.74 11.36 -5.93
C ALA A 29 -6.90 10.08 -6.76
N LEU A 30 -8.08 9.92 -7.39
CA LEU A 30 -8.36 8.76 -8.24
C LEU A 30 -7.55 8.77 -9.54
N ASP A 31 -7.34 9.96 -10.14
CA ASP A 31 -6.56 10.10 -11.37
C ASP A 31 -5.06 9.89 -11.14
N LEU A 32 -4.51 10.45 -10.06
CA LEU A 32 -3.11 10.29 -9.70
C LEU A 32 -2.79 8.90 -9.12
N GLY A 33 -3.76 8.23 -8.51
CA GLY A 33 -3.54 6.98 -7.79
C GLY A 33 -2.80 7.15 -6.46
N VAL A 34 -2.74 8.38 -5.91
CA VAL A 34 -2.05 8.68 -4.66
C VAL A 34 -2.66 9.88 -3.93
N PHE A 35 -2.73 9.81 -2.59
CA PHE A 35 -3.21 10.89 -1.73
C PHE A 35 -2.74 10.71 -0.28
N TYR A 36 -2.91 11.75 0.56
CA TYR A 36 -2.75 11.64 2.00
C TYR A 36 -4.06 11.26 2.67
N LEU A 37 -3.99 10.38 3.65
CA LEU A 37 -5.09 10.06 4.55
C LEU A 37 -4.73 10.54 5.95
N LYS A 38 -5.56 11.41 6.55
CA LYS A 38 -5.44 11.70 7.98
C LYS A 38 -5.53 10.39 8.75
N ALA A 39 -4.50 10.07 9.53
CA ALA A 39 -4.49 8.85 10.33
C ALA A 39 -5.71 8.81 11.27
N PRO A 40 -6.46 7.69 11.33
CA PRO A 40 -7.52 7.53 12.31
C PRO A 40 -7.03 7.77 13.74
N ASP A 41 -7.83 8.43 14.56
CA ASP A 41 -7.43 8.82 15.93
C ASP A 41 -7.17 7.60 16.84
N ASP A 42 -7.76 6.45 16.53
CA ASP A 42 -7.59 5.18 17.25
C ASP A 42 -6.43 4.32 16.71
N LEU A 43 -5.78 4.75 15.63
CA LEU A 43 -4.64 4.04 15.04
C LEU A 43 -3.36 4.34 15.83
N ASN A 44 -2.83 3.34 16.54
CA ASN A 44 -1.64 3.51 17.38
C ASN A 44 -0.33 3.50 16.58
N LEU A 45 -0.11 4.55 15.76
CA LEU A 45 1.13 4.74 15.00
C LEU A 45 2.38 4.80 15.88
N ALA A 46 2.26 5.33 17.11
CA ALA A 46 3.41 5.45 18.00
C ALA A 46 3.96 4.08 18.41
N SER A 47 3.08 3.14 18.80
CA SER A 47 3.48 1.77 19.12
C SER A 47 4.06 1.05 17.90
N ALA A 48 3.44 1.20 16.73
CA ALA A 48 3.92 0.57 15.51
C ALA A 48 5.30 1.12 15.07
N ARG A 49 5.53 2.43 15.19
CA ARG A 49 6.84 3.04 14.92
C ARG A 49 7.91 2.55 15.90
N GLN A 50 7.58 2.48 17.20
CA GLN A 50 8.49 1.96 18.21
C GLN A 50 8.86 0.50 17.92
N PHE A 51 7.88 -0.34 17.58
CA PHE A 51 8.12 -1.72 17.15
C PHE A 51 9.06 -1.80 15.94
N GLY A 52 8.83 -0.96 14.92
CA GLY A 52 9.71 -0.87 13.75
C GLY A 52 11.17 -0.55 14.11
N LEU A 53 11.41 0.32 15.09
CA LEU A 53 12.76 0.64 15.58
C LEU A 53 13.39 -0.54 16.32
N GLU A 54 12.64 -1.26 17.14
CA GLU A 54 13.12 -2.42 17.90
C GLU A 54 13.48 -3.61 16.99
N LEU A 55 12.78 -3.73 15.87
CA LEU A 55 12.99 -4.81 14.91
C LEU A 55 14.42 -4.90 14.39
N ILE A 56 15.10 -3.77 14.21
CA ILE A 56 16.46 -3.70 13.65
C ILE A 56 17.58 -3.90 14.67
N SER A 57 17.26 -3.94 15.95
CA SER A 57 18.29 -4.19 16.97
C SER A 57 18.96 -5.55 16.71
N GLN A 58 20.25 -5.65 17.02
CA GLN A 58 20.98 -6.92 16.79
C GLN A 58 20.41 -8.07 17.63
N ASP A 59 19.81 -7.76 18.77
CA ASP A 59 19.21 -8.71 19.70
C ASP A 59 17.70 -8.86 19.51
N SER A 60 17.15 -8.38 18.40
CA SER A 60 15.70 -8.48 18.11
C SER A 60 15.27 -9.94 17.98
N PRO A 61 14.29 -10.42 18.76
CA PRO A 61 13.76 -11.77 18.65
C PRO A 61 13.06 -12.04 17.31
N PHE A 62 12.73 -11.00 16.58
CA PHE A 62 12.05 -11.11 15.27
C PHE A 62 12.99 -11.51 14.15
N ARG A 63 14.32 -11.49 14.38
CA ARG A 63 15.31 -12.02 13.43
C ARG A 63 15.17 -13.52 13.21
N ASP A 64 14.61 -14.23 14.19
CA ASP A 64 14.38 -15.67 14.13
C ASP A 64 13.04 -16.05 13.47
N VAL A 65 12.23 -15.05 13.04
CA VAL A 65 11.02 -15.35 12.26
C VAL A 65 11.43 -15.95 10.92
N PRO A 66 10.99 -17.19 10.64
CA PRO A 66 11.42 -17.89 9.44
C PRO A 66 10.90 -17.21 8.17
N ALA A 67 11.63 -17.38 7.07
CA ALA A 67 11.10 -17.05 5.76
C ALA A 67 10.00 -18.06 5.35
N TYR A 68 8.87 -17.55 4.90
CA TYR A 68 7.75 -18.32 4.37
C TYR A 68 7.63 -18.09 2.85
N GLY A 69 8.72 -18.30 2.12
CA GLY A 69 8.90 -17.94 0.72
C GLY A 69 9.78 -16.71 0.56
N GLU A 70 9.78 -16.12 -0.62
CA GLU A 70 10.69 -15.01 -0.97
C GLU A 70 10.28 -13.66 -0.38
N LEU A 71 8.98 -13.47 -0.09
CA LEU A 71 8.42 -12.18 0.28
C LEU A 71 7.96 -12.08 1.73
N GLU A 72 7.95 -13.19 2.48
CA GLU A 72 7.36 -13.24 3.82
C GLU A 72 8.36 -13.78 4.86
N GLY A 73 8.41 -13.14 6.03
CA GLY A 73 9.32 -13.45 7.13
C GLY A 73 10.26 -12.30 7.44
N PHE A 74 11.33 -12.61 8.20
CA PHE A 74 12.43 -11.66 8.38
C PHE A 74 13.41 -11.80 7.19
N ILE A 75 13.55 -10.72 6.42
CA ILE A 75 14.29 -10.72 5.14
C ILE A 75 15.29 -9.56 5.15
N ALA A 76 16.56 -9.88 4.91
CA ALA A 76 17.61 -8.91 4.65
C ALA A 76 17.97 -8.96 3.16
N LEU A 77 17.63 -7.89 2.42
CA LEU A 77 17.89 -7.78 0.98
C LEU A 77 19.14 -6.93 0.77
N GLU A 78 20.28 -7.57 0.49
CA GLU A 78 21.55 -6.89 0.25
C GLU A 78 21.47 -5.97 -0.97
N ASN A 79 20.83 -6.42 -2.06
CA ASN A 79 20.74 -5.68 -3.31
C ASN A 79 19.83 -4.44 -3.23
N ASN A 80 18.84 -4.43 -2.35
CA ASN A 80 17.93 -3.29 -2.14
C ASN A 80 18.24 -2.53 -0.86
N GLN A 81 19.28 -2.95 -0.12
CA GLN A 81 19.69 -2.33 1.14
C GLN A 81 18.53 -2.17 2.14
N GLN A 82 17.71 -3.20 2.18
CA GLN A 82 16.53 -3.26 3.02
C GLN A 82 16.63 -4.43 3.99
N THR A 83 16.22 -4.18 5.22
CA THR A 83 15.87 -5.22 6.18
C THR A 83 14.39 -5.05 6.49
N LYS A 84 13.62 -6.13 6.36
CA LYS A 84 12.19 -6.08 6.61
C LYS A 84 11.69 -7.29 7.38
N LEU A 85 10.66 -7.08 8.18
CA LEU A 85 9.75 -8.11 8.63
C LEU A 85 8.43 -7.92 7.90
N ALA A 86 8.06 -8.88 7.08
CA ALA A 86 6.88 -8.86 6.24
C ALA A 86 6.03 -10.09 6.55
N LEU A 87 4.79 -9.91 7.01
CA LEU A 87 3.92 -11.01 7.37
C LEU A 87 2.52 -10.84 6.81
N ARG A 88 1.96 -11.94 6.31
CA ARG A 88 0.54 -12.02 5.96
C ARG A 88 -0.34 -11.97 7.19
N ARG A 89 -1.57 -11.50 7.01
CA ARG A 89 -2.58 -11.35 8.07
C ARG A 89 -2.76 -12.62 8.92
N GLU A 90 -2.74 -13.80 8.31
CA GLU A 90 -2.90 -15.08 8.98
C GLU A 90 -1.81 -15.41 10.00
N ARG A 91 -0.64 -14.75 9.88
CA ARG A 91 0.52 -14.95 10.76
C ARG A 91 0.71 -13.85 11.80
N TRP A 92 -0.09 -12.79 11.76
CA TRP A 92 0.11 -11.65 12.66
C TRP A 92 -0.02 -12.05 14.12
N ASP A 93 -1.04 -12.83 14.49
CA ASP A 93 -1.23 -13.26 15.88
C ASP A 93 -0.16 -14.24 16.38
N GLN A 94 0.56 -14.88 15.46
CA GLN A 94 1.65 -15.81 15.79
C GLN A 94 2.98 -15.09 16.04
N HIS A 95 3.28 -14.05 15.25
CA HIS A 95 4.61 -13.46 15.20
C HIS A 95 4.66 -12.00 15.66
N TYR A 96 3.60 -11.22 15.49
CA TYR A 96 3.58 -9.85 15.98
C TYR A 96 3.10 -9.78 17.43
N PRO A 97 3.58 -8.78 18.22
CA PRO A 97 2.94 -8.39 19.46
C PRO A 97 1.44 -8.11 19.23
N ARG A 98 0.64 -8.34 20.26
CA ARG A 98 -0.83 -8.22 20.15
C ARG A 98 -1.29 -6.85 19.67
N ASP A 99 -0.67 -5.77 20.13
CA ASP A 99 -0.99 -4.40 19.73
C ASP A 99 -0.63 -4.14 18.24
N ILE A 100 0.45 -4.74 17.74
CA ILE A 100 0.84 -4.66 16.33
C ILE A 100 -0.10 -5.48 15.44
N ALA A 101 -0.52 -6.66 15.89
CA ALA A 101 -1.54 -7.43 15.17
C ALA A 101 -2.90 -6.70 15.14
N VAL A 102 -3.28 -5.99 16.22
CA VAL A 102 -4.46 -5.11 16.24
C VAL A 102 -4.29 -3.94 15.27
N PHE A 103 -3.14 -3.28 15.28
CA PHE A 103 -2.80 -2.21 14.35
C PHE A 103 -2.94 -2.66 12.88
N GLY A 104 -2.44 -3.86 12.54
CA GLY A 104 -2.60 -4.44 11.20
C GLY A 104 -4.08 -4.60 10.81
N ARG A 105 -4.93 -5.11 11.73
CA ARG A 105 -6.38 -5.23 11.49
C ARG A 105 -7.10 -3.89 11.34
N GLN A 106 -6.63 -2.84 12.01
CA GLN A 106 -7.15 -1.49 11.82
C GLN A 106 -6.80 -0.97 10.42
N LEU A 107 -5.57 -1.20 9.94
CA LEU A 107 -5.19 -0.86 8.56
C LEU A 107 -5.98 -1.67 7.53
N ASP A 108 -6.28 -2.93 7.81
CA ASP A 108 -7.14 -3.77 6.95
C ASP A 108 -8.55 -3.15 6.80
N ALA A 109 -9.14 -2.70 7.89
CA ALA A 109 -10.42 -2.00 7.86
C ALA A 109 -10.35 -0.66 7.05
N VAL A 110 -9.25 0.09 7.18
CA VAL A 110 -8.99 1.28 6.37
C VAL A 110 -8.90 0.92 4.89
N GLY A 111 -8.17 -0.14 4.53
CA GLY A 111 -8.05 -0.62 3.16
C GLY A 111 -9.40 -0.99 2.55
N VAL A 112 -10.25 -1.72 3.30
CA VAL A 112 -11.62 -2.06 2.87
C VAL A 112 -12.47 -0.80 2.67
N ALA A 113 -12.37 0.20 3.57
CA ALA A 113 -13.10 1.46 3.44
C ALA A 113 -12.69 2.23 2.17
N ILE A 114 -11.39 2.28 1.88
CA ILE A 114 -10.86 2.91 0.66
C ILE A 114 -11.39 2.17 -0.58
N MET A 115 -11.30 0.84 -0.62
CA MET A 115 -11.76 0.03 -1.75
C MET A 115 -13.26 0.24 -2.05
N ARG A 116 -14.10 0.26 -1.02
CA ARG A 116 -15.55 0.51 -1.18
C ARG A 116 -15.83 1.88 -1.77
N GLU A 117 -15.10 2.90 -1.33
CA GLU A 117 -15.29 4.25 -1.87
C GLU A 117 -14.79 4.36 -3.31
N VAL A 118 -13.65 3.72 -3.65
CA VAL A 118 -13.17 3.64 -5.02
C VAL A 118 -14.20 2.97 -5.92
N PHE A 119 -14.74 1.81 -5.52
CA PHE A 119 -15.76 1.11 -6.31
C PHE A 119 -17.03 1.91 -6.49
N HIS A 120 -17.47 2.61 -5.45
CA HIS A 120 -18.62 3.51 -5.52
C HIS A 120 -18.40 4.59 -6.59
N HIS A 121 -17.22 5.25 -6.58
CA HIS A 121 -16.90 6.31 -7.55
C HIS A 121 -16.52 5.79 -8.94
N SER A 122 -16.14 4.53 -9.07
CA SER A 122 -15.93 3.88 -10.35
C SER A 122 -17.24 3.37 -10.97
N GLY A 123 -18.38 3.49 -10.27
CA GLY A 123 -19.67 3.05 -10.78
C GLY A 123 -19.85 1.53 -10.81
N ILE A 124 -18.99 0.76 -10.14
CA ILE A 124 -19.17 -0.69 -10.02
C ILE A 124 -20.34 -0.97 -9.07
N PRO A 125 -21.38 -1.72 -9.48
CA PRO A 125 -22.53 -2.01 -8.64
C PRO A 125 -22.13 -2.69 -7.32
N GLU A 126 -22.69 -2.23 -6.19
CA GLU A 126 -22.30 -2.68 -4.85
C GLU A 126 -22.37 -4.19 -4.67
N GLY A 127 -23.37 -4.85 -5.24
CA GLY A 127 -23.54 -6.31 -5.21
C GLY A 127 -22.42 -7.09 -5.90
N LEU A 128 -21.54 -6.42 -6.66
CA LEU A 128 -20.42 -7.03 -7.37
C LEU A 128 -19.06 -6.75 -6.75
N TRP A 129 -18.95 -5.86 -5.75
CA TRP A 129 -17.68 -5.45 -5.16
C TRP A 129 -16.86 -6.63 -4.64
N ASP A 130 -17.52 -7.54 -3.94
CA ASP A 130 -16.87 -8.73 -3.38
C ASP A 130 -16.32 -9.64 -4.50
N ARG A 131 -17.12 -9.88 -5.52
CA ARG A 131 -16.70 -10.67 -6.67
C ARG A 131 -15.57 -9.97 -7.45
N ALA A 132 -15.66 -8.66 -7.69
CA ALA A 132 -14.64 -7.89 -8.39
C ALA A 132 -13.28 -7.98 -7.69
N SER A 133 -13.28 -7.89 -6.36
CA SER A 133 -12.07 -7.89 -5.53
C SER A 133 -11.60 -9.27 -5.06
N GLY A 134 -12.21 -10.36 -5.55
CA GLY A 134 -11.88 -11.71 -5.08
C GLY A 134 -12.09 -11.90 -3.57
N GLY A 135 -13.15 -11.28 -3.01
CA GLY A 135 -13.52 -11.38 -1.61
C GLY A 135 -12.90 -10.35 -0.68
N TYR A 136 -12.03 -9.45 -1.17
CA TYR A 136 -11.32 -8.49 -0.29
C TYR A 136 -12.29 -7.56 0.45
N THR A 137 -13.35 -7.06 -0.19
CA THR A 137 -14.31 -6.12 0.44
C THR A 137 -15.16 -6.74 1.56
N SER A 138 -15.20 -8.05 1.68
CA SER A 138 -15.81 -8.80 2.77
C SER A 138 -14.81 -9.38 3.79
N GLY A 139 -13.56 -8.94 3.72
CA GLY A 139 -12.50 -9.34 4.66
C GLY A 139 -11.66 -10.54 4.21
N GLY A 140 -11.80 -10.95 2.94
CA GLY A 140 -10.90 -11.90 2.26
C GLY A 140 -9.58 -11.24 1.83
N GLY A 141 -8.85 -11.90 0.94
CA GLY A 141 -7.60 -11.41 0.39
C GLY A 141 -6.36 -11.64 1.27
N ASP A 142 -5.20 -11.40 0.67
CA ASP A 142 -3.89 -11.59 1.30
C ASP A 142 -3.30 -10.24 1.70
N ALA A 143 -3.69 -9.74 2.88
CA ALA A 143 -3.13 -8.52 3.42
C ALA A 143 -1.75 -8.76 4.03
N PHE A 144 -0.79 -7.87 3.76
CA PHE A 144 0.54 -7.88 4.35
C PHE A 144 0.77 -6.64 5.21
N LEU A 145 1.41 -6.83 6.35
CA LEU A 145 1.96 -5.74 7.16
C LEU A 145 3.47 -5.89 7.20
N ASN A 146 4.17 -4.88 6.71
CA ASN A 146 5.61 -4.87 6.59
C ASN A 146 6.20 -3.72 7.40
N PHE A 147 7.27 -4.03 8.12
CA PHE A 147 8.16 -3.05 8.74
C PHE A 147 9.47 -3.07 7.97
N VAL A 148 9.80 -1.99 7.32
CA VAL A 148 10.93 -1.90 6.39
C VAL A 148 11.95 -0.89 6.89
N HIS A 149 13.19 -1.33 6.94
CA HIS A 149 14.38 -0.48 7.19
C HIS A 149 15.17 -0.31 5.92
N TYR A 150 15.59 0.92 5.68
CA TYR A 150 16.48 1.26 4.57
C TYR A 150 17.88 1.53 5.09
N ASP A 151 18.87 0.81 4.56
CA ASP A 151 20.27 1.06 4.88
C ASP A 151 20.76 2.31 4.13
N THR A 152 21.16 3.33 4.86
CA THR A 152 21.58 4.63 4.30
C THR A 152 23.08 4.68 3.95
N ARG A 153 23.84 3.61 4.19
CA ARG A 153 25.31 3.57 4.02
C ARG A 153 25.76 3.57 2.58
N THR A 154 24.90 3.18 1.66
CA THR A 154 25.24 3.13 0.25
C THR A 154 24.40 4.11 -0.58
N PRO A 155 24.94 4.66 -1.69
CA PRO A 155 24.30 5.76 -2.42
C PRO A 155 23.20 5.34 -3.39
N ASP A 156 22.82 4.06 -3.41
CA ASP A 156 21.88 3.52 -4.39
C ASP A 156 20.41 3.64 -3.94
N TRP A 157 19.51 3.11 -4.74
CA TRP A 157 18.08 3.14 -4.50
C TRP A 157 17.72 2.36 -3.23
N GLY A 158 16.92 2.95 -2.37
CA GLY A 158 16.27 2.21 -1.30
C GLY A 158 15.22 1.24 -1.87
N LEU A 159 14.48 1.71 -2.90
CA LEU A 159 13.56 0.90 -3.69
C LEU A 159 13.48 1.49 -5.11
N ARG A 160 13.66 0.65 -6.13
CA ARG A 160 13.63 1.06 -7.55
C ARG A 160 12.24 1.53 -7.97
N PRO A 161 12.11 2.29 -9.07
CA PRO A 161 10.82 2.64 -9.65
C PRO A 161 9.98 1.38 -9.94
N HIS A 162 8.73 1.37 -9.46
CA HIS A 162 7.76 0.29 -9.67
C HIS A 162 6.35 0.78 -9.37
N THR A 163 5.35 0.00 -9.75
CA THR A 163 3.99 0.07 -9.24
C THR A 163 3.74 -1.07 -8.25
N ASP A 164 2.85 -0.90 -7.29
CA ASP A 164 2.42 -1.99 -6.42
C ASP A 164 1.44 -2.91 -7.17
N TYR A 165 1.52 -4.21 -6.91
CA TYR A 165 0.68 -5.20 -7.59
C TYR A 165 -0.74 -5.28 -7.02
N GLY A 166 -0.92 -4.96 -5.74
CA GLY A 166 -2.19 -5.09 -5.02
C GLY A 166 -3.24 -4.06 -5.39
N PHE A 167 -4.17 -3.84 -4.46
CA PHE A 167 -5.22 -2.84 -4.59
C PHE A 167 -4.79 -1.49 -4.03
N VAL A 168 -4.41 -1.48 -2.76
CA VAL A 168 -4.11 -0.28 -1.98
C VAL A 168 -2.89 -0.53 -1.11
N THR A 169 -1.97 0.41 -1.13
CA THR A 169 -0.86 0.48 -0.19
C THR A 169 -1.11 1.62 0.79
N ILE A 170 -0.94 1.35 2.08
CA ILE A 170 -1.02 2.32 3.17
C ILE A 170 0.37 2.44 3.79
N LEU A 171 0.97 3.62 3.68
CA LEU A 171 2.35 3.86 4.07
C LEU A 171 2.45 4.91 5.18
N ASP A 172 3.19 4.57 6.25
CA ASP A 172 3.76 5.51 7.20
C ASP A 172 5.28 5.52 7.06
N ALA A 173 5.88 6.67 6.84
CA ALA A 173 7.33 6.81 6.68
C ALA A 173 7.90 7.73 7.75
N SER A 174 9.05 7.34 8.34
CA SER A 174 9.72 8.13 9.39
C SER A 174 10.51 9.32 8.87
N ALA A 175 10.88 9.31 7.59
CA ALA A 175 11.72 10.33 6.96
C ALA A 175 11.39 10.44 5.46
N PRO A 176 11.75 11.57 4.81
CA PRO A 176 11.60 11.77 3.36
C PRO A 176 12.29 10.68 2.53
N GLY A 177 12.07 10.66 1.22
CA GLY A 177 12.71 9.77 0.26
C GLY A 177 11.73 9.02 -0.64
N LEU A 178 10.44 8.98 -0.30
CA LEU A 178 9.41 8.54 -1.25
C LEU A 178 9.28 9.57 -2.37
N GLN A 179 9.29 9.09 -3.61
CA GLN A 179 9.00 9.86 -4.81
C GLN A 179 7.96 9.16 -5.66
N ILE A 180 7.12 9.92 -6.31
CA ILE A 180 6.10 9.46 -7.27
C ILE A 180 6.39 10.05 -8.64
N GLU A 181 6.01 9.35 -9.70
CA GLU A 181 6.15 9.84 -11.06
C GLU A 181 4.89 10.58 -11.50
N ILE A 182 5.03 11.86 -11.85
CA ILE A 182 3.97 12.68 -12.42
C ILE A 182 4.51 13.27 -13.73
N ASP A 183 3.78 13.06 -14.81
CA ASP A 183 4.16 13.56 -16.16
C ASP A 183 5.60 13.19 -16.57
N GLY A 184 6.06 11.98 -16.22
CA GLY A 184 7.41 11.49 -16.53
C GLY A 184 8.51 12.09 -15.65
N GLN A 185 8.17 12.77 -14.56
CA GLN A 185 9.10 13.36 -13.61
C GLN A 185 8.86 12.80 -12.20
N PHE A 186 9.95 12.47 -11.50
CA PHE A 186 9.84 12.04 -10.11
C PHE A 186 9.77 13.25 -9.18
N GLU A 187 8.71 13.32 -8.39
CA GLU A 187 8.47 14.33 -7.38
C GLU A 187 8.53 13.76 -5.96
N ASP A 188 9.13 14.51 -5.02
CA ASP A 188 9.19 14.09 -3.62
C ASP A 188 7.80 14.09 -2.98
N VAL A 189 7.49 13.06 -2.19
CA VAL A 189 6.32 13.03 -1.33
C VAL A 189 6.75 13.38 0.09
N PRO A 190 6.42 14.58 0.60
CA PRO A 190 6.80 14.99 1.94
C PRO A 190 6.17 14.10 3.02
N VAL A 191 6.89 13.89 4.12
CA VAL A 191 6.29 13.29 5.32
C VAL A 191 5.39 14.34 5.97
N LEU A 192 4.08 14.06 5.98
CA LEU A 192 3.08 14.92 6.61
C LEU A 192 2.71 14.35 7.98
N PRO A 193 3.06 15.02 9.11
CA PRO A 193 2.76 14.50 10.44
C PRO A 193 1.28 14.19 10.63
N GLY A 194 0.98 13.01 11.20
CA GLY A 194 -0.40 12.57 11.43
C GLY A 194 -1.15 12.11 10.18
N HIS A 195 -0.46 11.91 9.06
CA HIS A 195 -1.04 11.42 7.82
C HIS A 195 -0.29 10.18 7.31
N LEU A 196 -1.03 9.34 6.64
CA LEU A 196 -0.54 8.18 5.89
C LEU A 196 -0.52 8.54 4.41
N VAL A 197 0.39 7.96 3.64
CA VAL A 197 0.34 8.01 2.18
C VAL A 197 -0.42 6.79 1.70
N ILE A 198 -1.40 7.01 0.84
CA ILE A 198 -2.17 5.96 0.19
C ILE A 198 -1.78 5.96 -1.28
N ASN A 199 -1.44 4.81 -1.83
CA ASN A 199 -1.29 4.64 -3.26
C ASN A 199 -2.06 3.42 -3.76
N PHE A 200 -2.52 3.51 -5.00
CA PHE A 200 -3.24 2.45 -5.68
C PHE A 200 -2.30 1.61 -6.52
N GLY A 201 -2.60 0.33 -6.58
CA GLY A 201 -1.82 -0.65 -7.32
C GLY A 201 -2.55 -1.23 -8.53
N GLU A 202 -1.86 -2.10 -9.25
CA GLU A 202 -2.25 -2.61 -10.57
C GLU A 202 -3.50 -3.49 -10.53
N ALA A 203 -3.71 -4.26 -9.44
CA ALA A 203 -4.94 -5.04 -9.31
C ALA A 203 -6.19 -4.14 -9.24
N LEU A 204 -6.09 -2.94 -8.61
CA LEU A 204 -7.18 -1.98 -8.59
C LEU A 204 -7.37 -1.31 -9.96
N ASN A 205 -6.28 -0.96 -10.64
CA ASN A 205 -6.32 -0.48 -12.02
C ASN A 205 -7.01 -1.49 -12.95
N PHE A 206 -6.62 -2.77 -12.85
CA PHE A 206 -7.21 -3.85 -13.65
C PHE A 206 -8.73 -3.94 -13.44
N ILE A 207 -9.22 -4.06 -12.20
CA ILE A 207 -10.66 -4.26 -11.95
C ILE A 207 -11.52 -3.04 -12.31
N THR A 208 -10.93 -1.83 -12.37
CA THR A 208 -11.64 -0.61 -12.75
C THR A 208 -11.51 -0.25 -14.24
N ALA A 209 -10.76 -1.01 -15.02
CA ALA A 209 -10.44 -0.68 -16.42
C ALA A 209 -11.66 -0.52 -17.35
N HIS A 210 -12.79 -1.16 -17.05
CA HIS A 210 -14.03 -1.08 -17.82
C HIS A 210 -15.19 -0.41 -17.08
N SER A 211 -14.93 0.13 -15.88
CA SER A 211 -15.90 0.88 -15.08
C SER A 211 -16.09 2.30 -15.62
N GLU A 212 -17.03 3.09 -15.04
CA GLU A 212 -17.22 4.49 -15.43
C GLU A 212 -15.95 5.33 -15.22
N ARG A 213 -15.13 4.93 -14.26
CA ARG A 213 -13.87 5.60 -13.95
C ARG A 213 -12.79 4.58 -13.62
N THR A 214 -11.79 4.52 -14.47
CA THR A 214 -10.55 3.78 -14.21
C THR A 214 -9.71 4.54 -13.18
N VAL A 215 -9.08 3.80 -12.27
CA VAL A 215 -8.19 4.34 -11.25
C VAL A 215 -6.75 4.01 -11.63
N GLY A 216 -5.86 4.99 -11.56
CA GLY A 216 -4.45 4.80 -11.93
C GLY A 216 -3.64 4.07 -10.84
N ALA A 217 -2.70 3.21 -11.24
CA ALA A 217 -1.60 2.78 -10.39
C ALA A 217 -0.44 3.77 -10.54
N ILE A 218 0.15 4.22 -9.42
CA ILE A 218 1.21 5.23 -9.45
C ILE A 218 2.59 4.60 -9.43
N VAL A 219 3.45 4.96 -10.37
CA VAL A 219 4.87 4.61 -10.33
C VAL A 219 5.53 5.39 -9.20
N HIS A 220 6.22 4.69 -8.32
CA HIS A 220 6.92 5.29 -7.19
C HIS A 220 8.26 4.64 -6.92
N ARG A 221 9.10 5.32 -6.17
CA ARG A 221 10.43 4.83 -5.74
C ARG A 221 10.82 5.39 -4.38
N VAL A 222 11.81 4.77 -3.76
CA VAL A 222 12.41 5.30 -2.53
C VAL A 222 13.88 5.59 -2.79
N LEU A 223 14.29 6.83 -2.52
CA LEU A 223 15.69 7.21 -2.57
C LEU A 223 16.39 6.82 -1.27
N SER A 224 17.58 6.28 -1.37
CA SER A 224 18.48 6.15 -0.24
C SER A 224 18.97 7.54 0.18
N GLN A 225 18.62 7.98 1.39
CA GLN A 225 19.09 9.28 1.89
C GLN A 225 20.49 9.13 2.50
N ARG A 226 21.41 9.99 2.03
CA ARG A 226 22.75 10.13 2.61
C ARG A 226 22.74 11.02 3.85
N SER A 227 21.91 10.75 4.85
CA SER A 227 22.05 11.44 6.12
C SER A 227 22.70 10.51 7.13
N ASN A 228 23.83 10.90 7.69
CA ASN A 228 24.60 10.09 8.64
C ASN A 228 23.87 9.84 9.97
N ASP A 229 22.69 10.43 10.19
CA ASP A 229 22.09 10.52 11.51
C ASP A 229 20.68 9.95 11.65
N THR A 230 20.01 9.55 10.54
CA THR A 230 18.64 9.03 10.65
C THR A 230 18.42 7.81 9.78
N VAL A 231 18.16 6.68 10.43
CA VAL A 231 17.71 5.47 9.74
C VAL A 231 16.26 5.67 9.30
N ARG A 232 16.01 5.61 7.98
CA ARG A 232 14.66 5.65 7.44
C ARG A 232 13.97 4.30 7.66
N HIS A 233 12.81 4.32 8.27
CA HIS A 233 11.95 3.15 8.34
C HIS A 233 10.55 3.50 7.82
N SER A 234 9.87 2.48 7.34
CA SER A 234 8.49 2.57 6.87
C SER A 234 7.65 1.43 7.44
N ILE A 235 6.41 1.74 7.73
CA ILE A 235 5.36 0.77 7.99
C ILE A 235 4.51 0.73 6.73
N VAL A 236 4.40 -0.43 6.10
CA VAL A 236 3.71 -0.59 4.83
C VAL A 236 2.67 -1.68 4.97
N TYR A 237 1.42 -1.32 4.77
CA TYR A 237 0.33 -2.27 4.68
C TYR A 237 -0.09 -2.40 3.21
N PHE A 238 -0.18 -3.64 2.74
CA PHE A 238 -0.64 -3.97 1.40
C PHE A 238 -2.00 -4.67 1.45
N ALA A 239 -2.99 -4.06 0.82
CA ALA A 239 -4.27 -4.67 0.52
C ALA A 239 -4.15 -5.47 -0.78
N ASN A 240 -3.94 -6.77 -0.70
CA ASN A 240 -3.81 -7.61 -1.88
C ASN A 240 -5.04 -8.49 -2.10
N PRO A 241 -5.34 -8.87 -3.36
CA PRO A 241 -6.28 -9.93 -3.64
C PRO A 241 -5.80 -11.25 -3.03
N ASN A 242 -6.71 -12.22 -2.90
CA ASN A 242 -6.30 -13.60 -2.64
C ASN A 242 -5.44 -14.10 -3.81
N LEU A 243 -4.20 -14.53 -3.52
CA LEU A 243 -3.23 -14.90 -4.56
C LEU A 243 -3.70 -16.08 -5.43
N ASP A 244 -4.52 -16.99 -4.88
CA ASP A 244 -5.14 -18.10 -5.62
C ASP A 244 -6.49 -17.71 -6.25
N GLY A 245 -6.85 -16.42 -6.19
CA GLY A 245 -8.15 -15.91 -6.59
C GLY A 245 -8.24 -15.48 -8.05
N THR A 246 -9.44 -15.04 -8.41
CA THR A 246 -9.75 -14.42 -9.70
C THR A 246 -10.29 -13.01 -9.47
N LEU A 247 -9.78 -12.04 -10.22
CA LEU A 247 -10.31 -10.69 -10.30
C LEU A 247 -11.25 -10.55 -11.49
N TRP A 248 -12.29 -9.75 -11.34
CA TRP A 248 -13.32 -9.58 -12.35
C TRP A 248 -13.50 -8.10 -12.68
N GLN A 249 -13.65 -7.81 -13.96
CA GLN A 249 -13.94 -6.48 -14.47
C GLN A 249 -15.43 -6.38 -14.78
N PHE A 250 -16.07 -5.32 -14.29
CA PHE A 250 -17.47 -5.01 -14.56
C PHE A 250 -17.59 -3.58 -15.07
N ASP A 251 -18.57 -3.37 -15.97
CA ASP A 251 -18.99 -2.01 -16.31
C ASP A 251 -20.04 -1.49 -15.32
N ALA A 252 -20.49 -0.25 -15.53
CA ALA A 252 -21.49 0.41 -14.69
C ALA A 252 -22.88 -0.26 -14.71
N ASN A 253 -23.17 -1.06 -15.72
CA ASN A 253 -24.41 -1.85 -15.80
C ASN A 253 -24.29 -3.19 -15.07
N GLY A 254 -23.09 -3.52 -14.56
CA GLY A 254 -22.79 -4.79 -13.93
C GLY A 254 -22.52 -5.92 -14.92
N GLU A 255 -22.32 -5.60 -16.19
CA GLU A 255 -21.92 -6.60 -17.20
C GLU A 255 -20.44 -6.95 -17.04
N GLU A 256 -20.14 -8.24 -17.05
CA GLU A 256 -18.78 -8.74 -17.01
C GLU A 256 -18.06 -8.40 -18.31
N ARG A 257 -16.87 -7.80 -18.18
CA ARG A 257 -16.01 -7.37 -19.30
C ARG A 257 -14.74 -8.19 -19.43
N GLY A 258 -14.33 -8.83 -18.35
CA GLY A 258 -13.15 -9.69 -18.32
C GLY A 258 -12.84 -10.22 -16.94
N SER A 259 -11.87 -11.11 -16.90
CA SER A 259 -11.32 -11.64 -15.65
C SER A 259 -9.88 -12.08 -15.85
N SER A 260 -9.12 -12.14 -14.76
CA SER A 260 -7.77 -12.72 -14.73
C SER A 260 -7.56 -13.45 -13.41
N SER A 261 -6.83 -14.56 -13.42
CA SER A 261 -6.26 -15.06 -12.18
C SER A 261 -5.27 -14.02 -11.63
N VAL A 262 -5.12 -13.97 -10.31
CA VAL A 262 -4.15 -13.06 -9.69
C VAL A 262 -2.73 -13.46 -10.07
N GLU A 263 -2.45 -14.76 -10.17
CA GLU A 263 -1.17 -15.30 -10.62
C GLU A 263 -0.80 -14.81 -12.03
N ASP A 264 -1.72 -14.91 -13.01
CA ASP A 264 -1.47 -14.45 -14.38
C ASP A 264 -1.26 -12.94 -14.45
N LEU A 265 -2.05 -12.16 -13.69
CA LEU A 265 -1.91 -10.70 -13.63
C LEU A 265 -0.53 -10.32 -13.08
N PHE A 266 -0.11 -10.90 -11.96
CA PHE A 266 1.17 -10.57 -11.35
C PHE A 266 2.35 -11.03 -12.21
N ALA A 267 2.27 -12.21 -12.84
CA ALA A 267 3.29 -12.67 -13.79
C ALA A 267 3.40 -11.77 -15.03
N LEU A 268 2.30 -11.15 -15.47
CA LEU A 268 2.33 -10.16 -16.56
C LEU A 268 3.05 -8.88 -16.11
N LEU A 269 2.75 -8.38 -14.91
CA LEU A 269 3.38 -7.17 -14.36
C LEU A 269 4.88 -7.34 -14.15
N GLU A 270 5.32 -8.49 -13.63
CA GLU A 270 6.74 -8.79 -13.46
C GLU A 270 7.52 -8.78 -14.78
N ARG A 271 6.94 -9.32 -15.85
CA ARG A 271 7.56 -9.27 -17.18
C ARG A 271 7.74 -7.85 -17.69
N ASN A 272 6.73 -6.99 -17.52
CA ASN A 272 6.79 -5.59 -17.96
C ASN A 272 7.83 -4.75 -17.20
N LEU A 273 8.21 -5.16 -15.96
CA LEU A 273 9.25 -4.49 -15.18
C LEU A 273 10.69 -4.91 -15.56
N THR A 274 10.83 -6.02 -16.29
CA THR A 274 12.14 -6.58 -16.69
C THR A 274 12.55 -6.25 -18.12
N GLU A 275 11.65 -5.74 -18.93
CA GLU A 275 11.90 -5.19 -20.27
C GLU A 275 12.20 -3.68 -20.23
#